data_b2423e19fa66648e8deff0da98131f1d
#
_entry.id   b2423e19fa66648e8deff0da98131f1d
#
_cell.length_a   1.000
_cell.length_b   1.000
_cell.length_c   1.000
_cell.angle_alpha   90.00
_cell.angle_beta   90.00
_cell.angle_gamma   90.00
#
_symmetry.space_group_name_H-M   'P 1'
#
loop_
_entity.id
_entity.type
_entity.pdbx_description
1 polymer ?
#
loop_
_entity_poly.entity_id
_entity_poly.type
_entity_poly.pdbx_seq_one_letter_code
_entity_poly.pdbx_strand_id
1 'polypeptide(L)'
;TGPGSFAEAVQAKGPRIVVFEVGGVIDLGAKTLRIEEPYLTVAGQTAPQPGITFIRGGLVIAAHDVVVRHIRVRPGEAGYTKRAGVDFDAITTTRGARDVIVDHCSLTWATDENLSASSTRFAGESPQDWLRNASRRITFSNNILAEGLANATHGKGEHSKGTLIHDHVNEVLIVGNLYAHNYERNPLFKGGARGQVINNLIYTPGQRAAHYNLIAEEWL
;
A
#
# COMPACT_ATOMS: atom_id res chain seq x y z
N THR A 1 -3.94 -19.64 8.83
CA THR A 1 -2.68 -19.63 9.61
C THR A 1 -2.30 -21.08 9.90
N GLY A 2 -1.08 -21.49 9.55
CA GLY A 2 -0.54 -22.83 9.72
C GLY A 2 0.45 -23.17 8.63
N PRO A 3 1.02 -24.40 8.64
CA PRO A 3 1.99 -24.83 7.66
C PRO A 3 1.51 -24.66 6.22
N GLY A 4 2.35 -24.04 5.37
CA GLY A 4 2.03 -23.74 3.98
C GLY A 4 1.13 -22.54 3.75
N SER A 5 0.74 -21.79 4.78
CA SER A 5 -0.08 -20.58 4.63
C SER A 5 0.78 -19.39 4.16
N PHE A 6 0.14 -18.44 3.47
CA PHE A 6 0.78 -17.19 3.09
C PHE A 6 1.35 -16.43 4.32
N ALA A 7 0.62 -16.42 5.43
CA ALA A 7 1.05 -15.77 6.66
C ALA A 7 2.35 -16.38 7.22
N GLU A 8 2.49 -17.69 7.19
CA GLU A 8 3.73 -18.36 7.58
C GLU A 8 4.87 -18.04 6.61
N ALA A 9 4.61 -18.11 5.32
CA ALA A 9 5.62 -17.89 4.29
C ALA A 9 6.22 -16.47 4.34
N VAL A 10 5.43 -15.44 4.60
CA VAL A 10 5.93 -14.06 4.71
C VAL A 10 6.66 -13.78 6.02
N GLN A 11 6.45 -14.59 7.05
CA GLN A 11 7.15 -14.49 8.34
C GLN A 11 8.41 -15.34 8.40
N ALA A 12 8.65 -16.21 7.43
CA ALA A 12 9.87 -17.01 7.36
C ALA A 12 11.11 -16.10 7.24
N LYS A 13 12.19 -16.50 7.88
CA LYS A 13 13.45 -15.73 7.86
C LYS A 13 14.30 -16.05 6.63
N GLY A 14 15.11 -15.07 6.24
CA GLY A 14 16.07 -15.21 5.16
C GLY A 14 15.45 -14.98 3.76
N PRO A 15 16.29 -14.99 2.71
CA PRO A 15 15.86 -14.77 1.33
C PRO A 15 14.85 -15.84 0.87
N ARG A 16 13.71 -15.41 0.31
CA ARG A 16 12.66 -16.34 -0.08
C ARG A 16 11.76 -15.79 -1.19
N ILE A 17 11.20 -16.70 -1.94
CA ILE A 17 10.17 -16.42 -2.94
C ILE A 17 8.92 -17.20 -2.53
N VAL A 18 7.83 -16.49 -2.31
CA VAL A 18 6.52 -17.08 -2.06
C VAL A 18 5.85 -17.36 -3.40
N VAL A 19 5.60 -18.62 -3.67
CA VAL A 19 4.87 -19.11 -4.85
C VAL A 19 3.53 -19.70 -4.42
N PHE A 20 2.57 -19.74 -5.35
CA PHE A 20 1.23 -20.23 -5.06
C PHE A 20 0.94 -21.45 -5.94
N GLU A 21 0.68 -22.58 -5.33
CA GLU A 21 0.27 -23.81 -6.02
C GLU A 21 -1.24 -23.85 -6.30
N VAL A 22 -2.01 -22.98 -5.65
CA VAL A 22 -3.46 -22.87 -5.80
C VAL A 22 -3.87 -21.43 -6.07
N GLY A 23 -4.93 -21.24 -6.84
CA GLY A 23 -5.60 -19.94 -6.98
C GLY A 23 -6.79 -19.82 -6.02
N GLY A 24 -7.24 -18.59 -5.77
CA GLY A 24 -8.43 -18.35 -4.96
C GLY A 24 -8.31 -17.16 -4.03
N VAL A 25 -9.04 -17.23 -2.92
CA VAL A 25 -9.18 -16.14 -1.96
C VAL A 25 -8.48 -16.48 -0.66
N ILE A 26 -7.70 -15.53 -0.15
CA ILE A 26 -7.08 -15.58 1.18
C ILE A 26 -7.79 -14.54 2.05
N ASP A 27 -8.55 -14.99 3.02
CA ASP A 27 -9.23 -14.12 3.98
C ASP A 27 -8.28 -13.77 5.13
N LEU A 28 -8.00 -12.48 5.31
CA LEU A 28 -7.13 -11.96 6.37
C LEU A 28 -7.83 -11.81 7.72
N GLY A 29 -9.13 -12.10 7.79
CA GLY A 29 -9.88 -12.13 9.06
C GLY A 29 -10.02 -10.77 9.73
N ALA A 30 -10.23 -9.71 8.95
CA ALA A 30 -10.29 -8.33 9.42
C ALA A 30 -8.99 -7.86 10.11
N LYS A 31 -7.84 -8.31 9.60
CA LYS A 31 -6.52 -7.97 10.14
C LYS A 31 -5.58 -7.50 9.03
N THR A 32 -4.64 -6.67 9.39
CA THR A 32 -3.52 -6.31 8.53
C THR A 32 -2.38 -7.30 8.73
N LEU A 33 -1.95 -7.92 7.65
CA LEU A 33 -0.79 -8.82 7.67
C LEU A 33 0.50 -8.02 7.45
N ARG A 34 1.44 -8.16 8.37
CA ARG A 34 2.72 -7.45 8.32
C ARG A 34 3.83 -8.30 7.71
N ILE A 35 4.60 -7.70 6.84
CA ILE A 35 5.83 -8.24 6.25
C ILE A 35 6.98 -7.53 6.93
N GLU A 36 7.63 -8.19 7.88
CA GLU A 36 8.71 -7.62 8.71
C GLU A 36 10.08 -8.25 8.41
N GLU A 37 10.10 -9.38 7.72
CA GLU A 37 11.34 -10.05 7.33
C GLU A 37 11.75 -9.64 5.90
N PRO A 38 13.00 -9.21 5.69
CA PRO A 38 13.47 -8.72 4.39
C PRO A 38 13.74 -9.85 3.38
N TYR A 39 14.16 -9.45 2.16
CA TYR A 39 14.53 -10.34 1.04
C TYR A 39 13.40 -11.27 0.62
N LEU A 40 12.21 -10.68 0.41
CA LEU A 40 11.00 -11.41 0.04
C LEU A 40 10.55 -11.05 -1.37
N THR A 41 10.23 -12.05 -2.17
CA THR A 41 9.41 -11.88 -3.37
C THR A 41 8.08 -12.62 -3.22
N VAL A 42 6.97 -11.92 -3.34
CA VAL A 42 5.64 -12.52 -3.47
C VAL A 42 5.31 -12.61 -4.95
N ALA A 43 5.36 -13.82 -5.49
CA ALA A 43 5.23 -14.11 -6.91
C ALA A 43 3.79 -14.56 -7.25
N GLY A 44 2.83 -13.62 -7.21
CA GLY A 44 1.41 -13.92 -7.46
C GLY A 44 1.10 -14.50 -8.85
N GLN A 45 1.96 -14.25 -9.84
CA GLN A 45 1.83 -14.80 -11.19
C GLN A 45 1.99 -16.33 -11.25
N THR A 46 2.49 -16.95 -10.21
CA THR A 46 2.60 -18.44 -10.14
C THR A 46 1.28 -19.10 -9.81
N ALA A 47 0.33 -18.35 -9.27
CA ALA A 47 -0.97 -18.89 -8.93
C ALA A 47 -1.75 -19.30 -10.19
N PRO A 48 -2.31 -20.52 -10.22
CA PRO A 48 -3.22 -20.89 -11.29
C PRO A 48 -4.50 -20.03 -11.26
N GLN A 49 -5.30 -20.09 -12.34
CA GLN A 49 -6.58 -19.37 -12.40
C GLN A 49 -7.46 -19.68 -11.16
N PRO A 50 -8.11 -18.69 -10.59
CA PRO A 50 -8.24 -17.28 -10.98
C PRO A 50 -7.14 -16.34 -10.44
N GLY A 51 -6.02 -16.83 -9.98
CA GLY A 51 -4.97 -16.06 -9.30
C GLY A 51 -5.27 -15.88 -7.81
N ILE A 52 -4.53 -15.02 -7.11
CA ILE A 52 -4.69 -14.79 -5.66
C ILE A 52 -5.39 -13.46 -5.39
N THR A 53 -6.39 -13.51 -4.51
CA THR A 53 -7.07 -12.32 -3.99
C THR A 53 -7.08 -12.35 -2.46
N PHE A 54 -6.55 -11.29 -1.83
CA PHE A 54 -6.66 -11.07 -0.40
C PHE A 54 -7.91 -10.24 -0.10
N ILE A 55 -8.65 -10.62 0.93
CA ILE A 55 -9.87 -9.92 1.37
C ILE A 55 -9.87 -9.67 2.87
N ARG A 56 -10.72 -8.72 3.30
CA ARG A 56 -10.97 -8.40 4.71
C ARG A 56 -9.70 -8.06 5.47
N GLY A 57 -8.93 -7.12 4.92
CA GLY A 57 -7.69 -6.62 5.48
C GLY A 57 -6.68 -6.29 4.38
N GLY A 58 -5.50 -5.83 4.77
CA GLY A 58 -4.46 -5.39 3.88
C GLY A 58 -3.08 -5.92 4.26
N LEU A 59 -2.07 -5.45 3.51
CA LEU A 59 -0.68 -5.82 3.73
C LEU A 59 0.12 -4.58 4.16
N VAL A 60 0.95 -4.71 5.19
CA VAL A 60 1.92 -3.69 5.59
C VAL A 60 3.33 -4.21 5.37
N ILE A 61 4.11 -3.50 4.58
CA ILE A 61 5.53 -3.79 4.34
C ILE A 61 6.35 -2.92 5.29
N ALA A 62 7.01 -3.55 6.25
CA ALA A 62 7.88 -2.92 7.25
C ALA A 62 9.32 -3.46 7.17
N ALA A 63 9.72 -3.92 6.01
CA ALA A 63 11.01 -4.53 5.72
C ALA A 63 11.65 -3.90 4.47
N HIS A 64 12.85 -4.33 4.16
CA HIS A 64 13.56 -3.92 2.93
C HIS A 64 13.72 -5.09 1.96
N ASP A 65 14.04 -4.77 0.69
CA ASP A 65 14.21 -5.77 -0.37
C ASP A 65 12.97 -6.66 -0.51
N VAL A 66 11.82 -6.01 -0.71
CA VAL A 66 10.52 -6.68 -0.84
C VAL A 66 9.92 -6.41 -2.22
N VAL A 67 9.54 -7.45 -2.92
CA VAL A 67 8.82 -7.39 -4.20
C VAL A 67 7.47 -8.07 -4.05
N VAL A 68 6.39 -7.35 -4.38
CA VAL A 68 5.02 -7.89 -4.40
C VAL A 68 4.46 -7.75 -5.80
N ARG A 69 4.08 -8.85 -6.42
CA ARG A 69 3.62 -8.85 -7.82
C ARG A 69 2.39 -9.71 -8.05
N HIS A 70 1.56 -9.25 -8.99
CA HIS A 70 0.43 -10.01 -9.56
C HIS A 70 -0.57 -10.56 -8.54
N ILE A 71 -0.83 -9.80 -7.48
CA ILE A 71 -1.89 -10.12 -6.51
C ILE A 71 -3.03 -9.11 -6.58
N ARG A 72 -4.18 -9.48 -6.04
CA ARG A 72 -5.30 -8.58 -5.80
C ARG A 72 -5.50 -8.40 -4.31
N VAL A 73 -5.79 -7.18 -3.87
CA VAL A 73 -6.15 -6.91 -2.48
C VAL A 73 -7.45 -6.12 -2.45
N ARG A 74 -8.41 -6.61 -1.70
CA ARG A 74 -9.78 -6.12 -1.59
C ARG A 74 -10.18 -6.07 -0.11
N PRO A 75 -9.71 -5.07 0.65
CA PRO A 75 -9.97 -5.00 2.08
C PRO A 75 -11.46 -5.00 2.40
N GLY A 76 -12.21 -4.15 1.73
CA GLY A 76 -13.60 -3.94 2.02
C GLY A 76 -13.85 -3.44 3.45
N GLU A 77 -15.07 -3.42 3.87
CA GLU A 77 -15.47 -3.02 5.22
C GLU A 77 -15.17 -4.10 6.30
N ALA A 78 -14.74 -5.29 5.87
CA ALA A 78 -14.36 -6.42 6.72
C ALA A 78 -15.40 -6.85 7.77
N GLY A 79 -16.65 -6.44 7.58
CA GLY A 79 -17.77 -6.72 8.50
C GLY A 79 -18.01 -5.65 9.56
N TYR A 80 -17.27 -4.55 9.54
CA TYR A 80 -17.52 -3.40 10.41
C TYR A 80 -18.63 -2.50 9.87
N THR A 81 -19.29 -1.78 10.76
CA THR A 81 -20.30 -0.79 10.40
C THR A 81 -19.64 0.46 9.81
N LYS A 82 -20.38 1.21 9.02
CA LYS A 82 -19.92 2.49 8.49
C LYS A 82 -19.50 3.43 9.62
N ARG A 83 -18.38 4.14 9.40
CA ARG A 83 -17.79 5.08 10.36
C ARG A 83 -17.38 4.46 11.71
N ALA A 84 -17.14 3.16 11.75
CA ALA A 84 -16.67 2.48 12.97
C ALA A 84 -15.27 2.90 13.43
N GLY A 85 -14.55 3.69 12.62
CA GLY A 85 -13.16 4.10 12.92
C GLY A 85 -12.14 3.00 12.63
N VAL A 86 -12.51 2.02 11.82
CA VAL A 86 -11.62 0.96 11.33
C VAL A 86 -11.28 1.24 9.88
N ASP A 87 -10.01 1.31 9.58
CA ASP A 87 -9.48 1.61 8.26
C ASP A 87 -8.46 0.55 7.82
N PHE A 88 -8.49 0.27 6.52
CA PHE A 88 -7.56 -0.64 5.87
C PHE A 88 -7.04 -0.02 4.59
N ASP A 89 -5.71 0.14 4.51
CA ASP A 89 -5.01 0.22 3.23
C ASP A 89 -5.00 -1.15 2.56
N ALA A 90 -5.04 -1.20 1.24
CA ALA A 90 -4.82 -2.48 0.57
C ALA A 90 -3.35 -2.91 0.69
N ILE A 91 -2.40 -2.02 0.34
CA ILE A 91 -0.97 -2.21 0.64
C ILE A 91 -0.37 -0.88 1.11
N THR A 92 0.41 -0.91 2.18
CA THR A 92 1.18 0.25 2.64
C THR A 92 2.61 -0.14 3.02
N THR A 93 3.53 0.83 2.94
CA THR A 93 4.87 0.68 3.53
C THR A 93 4.99 1.52 4.80
N THR A 94 5.84 1.13 5.73
CA THR A 94 6.06 1.87 6.98
C THR A 94 7.41 1.52 7.61
N ARG A 95 7.77 2.20 8.70
CA ARG A 95 8.97 1.91 9.52
C ARG A 95 10.29 1.91 8.75
N GLY A 96 10.47 2.86 7.84
CA GLY A 96 11.71 2.93 7.07
C GLY A 96 11.89 1.79 6.07
N ALA A 97 10.78 1.22 5.59
CA ALA A 97 10.82 0.25 4.50
C ALA A 97 11.55 0.83 3.29
N ARG A 98 12.39 0.04 2.64
CA ARG A 98 13.18 0.51 1.50
C ARG A 98 13.41 -0.60 0.50
N ASP A 99 13.74 -0.21 -0.73
CA ASP A 99 13.97 -1.18 -1.81
C ASP A 99 12.73 -2.06 -2.01
N VAL A 100 11.56 -1.40 -2.14
CA VAL A 100 10.25 -2.05 -2.24
C VAL A 100 9.68 -1.84 -3.63
N ILE A 101 9.16 -2.90 -4.22
CA ILE A 101 8.41 -2.85 -5.49
C ILE A 101 7.03 -3.46 -5.29
N VAL A 102 5.98 -2.71 -5.65
CA VAL A 102 4.62 -3.23 -5.81
C VAL A 102 4.27 -3.08 -7.29
N ASP A 103 4.13 -4.20 -7.98
CA ASP A 103 4.08 -4.24 -9.44
C ASP A 103 2.98 -5.18 -9.95
N HIS A 104 2.25 -4.76 -10.99
CA HIS A 104 1.17 -5.54 -11.62
C HIS A 104 0.11 -6.06 -10.63
N CYS A 105 -0.17 -5.30 -9.58
CA CYS A 105 -1.20 -5.61 -8.60
C CYS A 105 -2.52 -4.90 -8.93
N SER A 106 -3.62 -5.44 -8.42
CA SER A 106 -4.92 -4.78 -8.48
C SER A 106 -5.42 -4.53 -7.06
N LEU A 107 -5.47 -3.26 -6.68
CA LEU A 107 -5.76 -2.79 -5.34
C LEU A 107 -7.01 -1.93 -5.39
N THR A 108 -8.11 -2.43 -4.82
CA THR A 108 -9.39 -1.73 -4.84
C THR A 108 -10.15 -1.97 -3.54
N TRP A 109 -11.16 -1.13 -3.31
CA TRP A 109 -12.07 -1.24 -2.18
C TRP A 109 -11.39 -1.09 -0.81
N ALA A 110 -10.29 -0.37 -0.75
CA ALA A 110 -9.72 0.05 0.52
C ALA A 110 -10.66 1.05 1.22
N THR A 111 -10.65 1.04 2.53
CA THR A 111 -11.40 2.00 3.35
C THR A 111 -10.55 3.20 3.75
N ASP A 112 -9.24 3.12 3.56
CA ASP A 112 -8.28 4.23 3.51
C ASP A 112 -7.59 4.22 2.15
N GLU A 113 -6.28 4.15 2.01
CA GLU A 113 -5.62 4.16 0.70
C GLU A 113 -5.61 2.80 0.00
N ASN A 114 -5.79 2.81 -1.33
CA ASN A 114 -5.53 1.60 -2.11
C ASN A 114 -4.04 1.22 -2.10
N LEU A 115 -3.12 2.21 -2.11
CA LEU A 115 -1.68 1.98 -2.04
C LEU A 115 -1.01 3.18 -1.39
N SER A 116 -0.21 2.97 -0.35
CA SER A 116 0.47 4.09 0.31
C SER A 116 1.92 3.78 0.63
N ALA A 117 2.71 4.84 0.81
CA ALA A 117 4.03 4.76 1.40
C ALA A 117 4.12 5.77 2.53
N SER A 118 4.30 5.27 3.73
CA SER A 118 4.37 6.07 4.94
C SER A 118 5.65 5.80 5.72
N SER A 119 5.85 6.58 6.76
CA SER A 119 6.99 6.44 7.64
C SER A 119 6.60 6.82 9.06
N THR A 120 7.46 6.52 10.03
CA THR A 120 7.34 7.09 11.36
C THR A 120 7.71 8.57 11.27
N ARG A 121 6.73 9.43 11.54
CA ARG A 121 6.93 10.89 11.53
C ARG A 121 7.97 11.27 12.59
N PHE A 122 8.91 12.14 12.22
CA PHE A 122 9.95 12.64 13.13
C PHE A 122 10.74 11.54 13.85
N ALA A 123 11.10 10.48 13.16
CA ALA A 123 11.89 9.38 13.71
C ALA A 123 13.38 9.75 13.81
N GLY A 124 13.82 10.20 14.99
CA GLY A 124 15.18 10.65 15.28
C GLY A 124 15.22 12.07 15.82
N GLU A 125 16.45 12.58 16.05
CA GLU A 125 16.67 13.87 16.74
C GLU A 125 16.85 15.05 15.77
N SER A 126 17.03 14.78 14.48
CA SER A 126 17.29 15.80 13.46
C SER A 126 16.50 15.55 12.17
N PRO A 127 16.29 16.59 11.34
CA PRO A 127 15.70 16.41 10.00
C PRO A 127 16.44 15.40 9.13
N GLN A 128 17.77 15.30 9.28
CA GLN A 128 18.56 14.30 8.57
C GLN A 128 18.24 12.87 9.04
N ASP A 129 17.97 12.69 10.33
CA ASP A 129 17.53 11.41 10.86
C ASP A 129 16.13 11.04 10.36
N TRP A 130 15.21 12.00 10.29
CA TRP A 130 13.87 11.77 9.77
C TRP A 130 13.92 11.27 8.33
N LEU A 131 14.73 11.92 7.46
CA LEU A 131 14.94 11.47 6.09
C LEU A 131 15.60 10.10 6.01
N ARG A 132 16.58 9.83 6.87
CA ARG A 132 17.28 8.54 6.90
C ARG A 132 16.39 7.40 7.37
N ASN A 133 15.52 7.68 8.33
CA ASN A 133 14.59 6.71 8.91
C ASN A 133 13.26 6.61 8.15
N ALA A 134 13.03 7.47 7.17
CA ALA A 134 11.86 7.41 6.30
C ALA A 134 11.93 6.20 5.36
N SER A 135 10.78 5.75 4.94
CA SER A 135 10.67 4.78 3.84
C SER A 135 11.23 5.42 2.55
N ARG A 136 11.96 4.65 1.74
CA ARG A 136 12.64 5.18 0.56
C ARG A 136 12.94 4.13 -0.50
N ARG A 137 13.27 4.57 -1.72
CA ARG A 137 13.49 3.70 -2.88
C ARG A 137 12.34 2.73 -3.08
N ILE A 138 11.16 3.32 -3.30
CA ILE A 138 9.91 2.58 -3.45
C ILE A 138 9.40 2.76 -4.87
N THR A 139 9.04 1.67 -5.50
CA THR A 139 8.46 1.68 -6.84
C THR A 139 7.04 1.10 -6.81
N PHE A 140 6.09 1.88 -7.30
CA PHE A 140 4.72 1.45 -7.58
C PHE A 140 4.51 1.47 -9.09
N SER A 141 4.45 0.29 -9.72
CA SER A 141 4.43 0.18 -11.18
C SER A 141 3.31 -0.71 -11.69
N ASN A 142 2.69 -0.29 -12.80
CA ASN A 142 1.74 -1.10 -13.57
C ASN A 142 0.56 -1.65 -12.75
N ASN A 143 0.14 -0.94 -11.70
CA ASN A 143 -0.96 -1.35 -10.84
C ASN A 143 -2.30 -0.77 -11.30
N ILE A 144 -3.38 -1.42 -10.94
CA ILE A 144 -4.74 -0.89 -10.96
C ILE A 144 -5.08 -0.45 -9.54
N LEU A 145 -5.31 0.84 -9.34
CA LEU A 145 -5.63 1.49 -8.07
C LEU A 145 -7.00 2.16 -8.21
N ALA A 146 -8.05 1.46 -7.85
CA ALA A 146 -9.39 1.91 -8.23
C ALA A 146 -10.43 1.71 -7.12
N GLU A 147 -11.52 2.47 -7.24
CA GLU A 147 -12.75 2.25 -6.46
C GLU A 147 -12.51 2.20 -4.94
N GLY A 148 -11.63 3.08 -4.41
CA GLY A 148 -11.53 3.25 -2.96
C GLY A 148 -12.91 3.54 -2.36
N LEU A 149 -13.27 2.92 -1.24
CA LEU A 149 -14.61 3.02 -0.68
C LEU A 149 -14.85 4.38 -0.03
N ALA A 150 -15.81 5.14 -0.57
CA ALA A 150 -16.11 6.48 -0.10
C ALA A 150 -16.88 6.50 1.23
N ASN A 151 -18.01 5.84 1.28
CA ASN A 151 -18.86 5.80 2.47
C ASN A 151 -18.75 4.45 3.17
N ALA A 152 -17.64 4.28 3.88
CA ALA A 152 -17.25 3.02 4.50
C ALA A 152 -16.98 3.19 6.00
N THR A 153 -16.08 2.37 6.54
CA THR A 153 -15.81 2.26 7.97
C THR A 153 -14.90 3.36 8.52
N HIS A 154 -14.23 4.14 7.65
CA HIS A 154 -13.29 5.18 8.06
C HIS A 154 -13.94 6.26 8.95
N GLY A 155 -13.33 6.56 10.11
CA GLY A 155 -13.91 7.45 11.12
C GLY A 155 -14.04 8.92 10.70
N LYS A 156 -13.23 9.38 9.74
CA LYS A 156 -13.29 10.75 9.20
C LYS A 156 -14.46 10.98 8.22
N GLY A 157 -15.28 9.96 7.97
CA GLY A 157 -16.42 10.04 7.06
C GLY A 157 -16.03 9.66 5.63
N GLU A 158 -16.47 10.43 4.63
CA GLU A 158 -16.25 10.11 3.23
C GLU A 158 -14.76 10.02 2.89
N HIS A 159 -14.35 8.88 2.37
CA HIS A 159 -12.96 8.58 2.00
C HIS A 159 -12.95 8.11 0.54
N SER A 160 -12.23 7.22 0.07
CA SER A 160 -11.96 6.82 -1.32
C SER A 160 -10.66 7.44 -1.81
N LYS A 161 -9.57 6.82 -1.43
CA LYS A 161 -8.23 7.35 -1.65
C LYS A 161 -7.42 6.41 -2.55
N GLY A 162 -6.70 7.00 -3.51
CA GLY A 162 -5.79 6.26 -4.39
C GLY A 162 -4.45 5.95 -3.69
N THR A 163 -3.52 6.89 -3.72
CA THR A 163 -2.15 6.72 -3.17
C THR A 163 -1.74 7.92 -2.32
N LEU A 164 -1.27 7.64 -1.12
CA LEU A 164 -0.63 8.63 -0.25
C LEU A 164 0.85 8.32 -0.07
N ILE A 165 1.69 9.33 -0.31
CA ILE A 165 3.12 9.33 -0.01
C ILE A 165 3.37 10.42 1.01
N HIS A 166 3.77 10.08 2.24
CA HIS A 166 3.87 11.09 3.30
C HIS A 166 4.97 10.82 4.33
N ASP A 167 5.17 11.82 5.19
CA ASP A 167 6.11 11.79 6.30
C ASP A 167 7.55 11.51 5.87
N HIS A 168 8.11 12.43 5.04
CA HIS A 168 9.49 12.40 4.55
C HIS A 168 9.86 11.21 3.66
N VAL A 169 8.91 10.38 3.25
CA VAL A 169 9.16 9.30 2.29
C VAL A 169 9.78 9.88 1.02
N ASN A 170 10.86 9.27 0.55
CA ASN A 170 11.63 9.81 -0.57
C ASN A 170 12.09 8.73 -1.56
N GLU A 171 12.60 9.17 -2.72
CA GLU A 171 13.01 8.28 -3.80
C GLU A 171 11.87 7.35 -4.24
N VAL A 172 10.66 7.91 -4.40
CA VAL A 172 9.49 7.14 -4.84
C VAL A 172 9.32 7.28 -6.35
N LEU A 173 9.08 6.17 -7.02
CA LEU A 173 8.68 6.12 -8.42
C LEU A 173 7.27 5.55 -8.54
N ILE A 174 6.36 6.34 -9.13
CA ILE A 174 4.99 5.91 -9.44
C ILE A 174 4.86 5.93 -10.96
N VAL A 175 4.80 4.75 -11.60
CA VAL A 175 4.90 4.66 -13.07
C VAL A 175 3.94 3.64 -13.67
N GLY A 176 3.26 4.02 -14.75
CA GLY A 176 2.42 3.12 -15.54
C GLY A 176 1.16 2.61 -14.83
N ASN A 177 0.73 3.24 -13.74
CA ASN A 177 -0.45 2.81 -13.00
C ASN A 177 -1.73 3.38 -13.61
N LEU A 178 -2.83 2.68 -13.43
CA LEU A 178 -4.18 3.17 -13.62
C LEU A 178 -4.80 3.56 -12.27
N TYR A 179 -5.12 4.84 -12.12
CA TYR A 179 -6.00 5.34 -11.07
C TYR A 179 -7.39 5.52 -11.63
N ALA A 180 -8.39 4.88 -11.08
CA ALA A 180 -9.76 4.99 -11.58
C ALA A 180 -10.78 5.08 -10.44
N HIS A 181 -11.72 6.02 -10.55
CA HIS A 181 -12.87 6.16 -9.64
C HIS A 181 -12.48 6.30 -8.16
N ASN A 182 -11.33 6.87 -7.83
CA ASN A 182 -10.99 7.29 -6.48
C ASN A 182 -11.36 8.78 -6.32
N TYR A 183 -11.85 9.17 -5.16
CA TYR A 183 -12.28 10.54 -4.91
C TYR A 183 -11.11 11.53 -4.95
N GLU A 184 -9.98 11.18 -4.34
CA GLU A 184 -8.76 11.97 -4.38
C GLU A 184 -7.50 11.13 -4.12
N ARG A 185 -6.34 11.78 -4.02
CA ARG A 185 -5.02 11.15 -3.81
C ARG A 185 -4.62 10.24 -4.97
N ASN A 186 -4.58 10.80 -6.18
CA ASN A 186 -4.25 10.04 -7.40
C ASN A 186 -2.96 10.53 -8.11
N PRO A 187 -1.75 10.56 -7.47
CA PRO A 187 -1.44 10.40 -6.05
C PRO A 187 -1.46 11.72 -5.25
N LEU A 188 -1.32 11.64 -3.93
CA LEU A 188 -0.96 12.75 -3.04
C LEU A 188 0.45 12.57 -2.49
N PHE A 189 1.28 13.61 -2.61
CA PHE A 189 2.53 13.76 -1.86
C PHE A 189 2.32 14.77 -0.73
N LYS A 190 2.75 14.45 0.49
CA LYS A 190 2.50 15.26 1.67
C LYS A 190 3.69 15.19 2.64
N GLY A 191 3.88 16.25 3.46
CA GLY A 191 4.84 16.22 4.56
C GLY A 191 6.28 15.93 4.13
N GLY A 192 6.81 16.70 3.17
CA GLY A 192 8.18 16.54 2.68
C GLY A 192 8.45 15.33 1.81
N ALA A 193 7.43 14.58 1.47
CA ALA A 193 7.59 13.42 0.59
C ALA A 193 8.08 13.82 -0.81
N ARG A 194 8.94 13.00 -1.41
CA ARG A 194 9.58 13.28 -2.70
C ARG A 194 9.56 12.05 -3.62
N GLY A 195 9.25 12.29 -4.89
CA GLY A 195 9.22 11.21 -5.87
C GLY A 195 8.95 11.69 -7.28
N GLN A 196 8.77 10.74 -8.17
CA GLN A 196 8.47 10.95 -9.59
C GLN A 196 7.17 10.24 -9.94
N VAL A 197 6.35 10.89 -10.75
CA VAL A 197 5.06 10.35 -11.24
C VAL A 197 5.12 10.37 -12.76
N ILE A 198 5.18 9.20 -13.40
CA ILE A 198 5.49 9.06 -14.82
C ILE A 198 4.49 8.13 -15.50
N ASN A 199 3.93 8.55 -16.63
CA ASN A 199 3.10 7.71 -17.49
C ASN A 199 1.96 6.98 -16.76
N ASN A 200 1.31 7.61 -15.79
CA ASN A 200 0.11 7.07 -15.15
C ASN A 200 -1.15 7.58 -15.85
N LEU A 201 -2.18 6.77 -15.86
CA LEU A 201 -3.51 7.17 -16.31
C LEU A 201 -4.40 7.45 -15.10
N ILE A 202 -4.98 8.65 -15.02
CA ILE A 202 -5.95 9.00 -13.99
C ILE A 202 -7.30 9.17 -14.68
N TYR A 203 -8.22 8.27 -14.38
CA TYR A 203 -9.53 8.20 -15.02
C TYR A 203 -10.65 8.50 -14.03
N THR A 204 -11.52 9.44 -14.37
CA THR A 204 -12.65 9.86 -13.53
C THR A 204 -12.29 10.03 -12.05
N PRO A 205 -11.32 10.89 -11.70
CA PRO A 205 -11.10 11.24 -10.31
C PRO A 205 -12.32 12.01 -9.78
N GLY A 206 -12.61 11.89 -8.49
CA GLY A 206 -13.62 12.68 -7.84
C GLY A 206 -13.18 14.13 -7.66
N GLN A 207 -12.78 14.52 -6.46
CA GLN A 207 -12.39 15.91 -6.17
C GLN A 207 -11.02 16.28 -6.76
N ARG A 208 -10.04 15.38 -6.73
CA ARG A 208 -8.66 15.69 -7.10
C ARG A 208 -7.98 14.55 -7.84
N ALA A 209 -7.24 14.91 -8.87
CA ALA A 209 -6.25 14.05 -9.48
C ALA A 209 -4.96 14.00 -8.62
N ALA A 210 -3.79 14.21 -9.21
CA ALA A 210 -2.55 14.34 -8.49
C ALA A 210 -2.48 15.69 -7.75
N HIS A 211 -1.97 15.68 -6.53
CA HIS A 211 -1.76 16.91 -5.77
C HIS A 211 -0.64 16.78 -4.73
N TYR A 212 -0.21 17.92 -4.22
CA TYR A 212 0.83 18.04 -3.20
C TYR A 212 0.32 18.90 -2.06
N ASN A 213 0.52 18.45 -0.82
CA ASN A 213 0.21 19.23 0.38
C ASN A 213 1.50 19.52 1.16
N LEU A 214 1.88 20.79 1.18
CA LEU A 214 2.90 21.28 2.10
C LEU A 214 2.26 21.48 3.48
N ILE A 215 2.83 20.88 4.51
CA ILE A 215 2.45 21.13 5.91
C ILE A 215 3.58 21.97 6.51
N ALA A 216 3.31 23.26 6.75
CA ALA A 216 4.34 24.22 7.17
C ALA A 216 4.99 23.84 8.50
N GLU A 217 4.25 23.22 9.40
CA GLU A 217 4.72 22.81 10.74
C GLU A 217 5.74 21.65 10.71
N GLU A 218 5.91 21.01 9.57
CA GLU A 218 6.83 19.89 9.39
C GLU A 218 8.22 20.30 8.85
N TRP A 219 8.47 21.61 8.72
CA TRP A 219 9.66 22.16 8.06
C TRP A 219 10.49 23.11 8.96
N LEU A 220 10.09 23.30 10.18
CA LEU A 220 10.77 24.17 11.14
C LEU A 220 11.79 23.42 11.97
#